data_53dba56ef6c0e14107f0f81653d7d5c5
#
_entry.id   53dba56ef6c0e14107f0f81653d7d5c5
#
_cell.length_a   1.000
_cell.length_b   1.000
_cell.length_c   1.000
_cell.angle_alpha   90.00
_cell.angle_beta   90.00
_cell.angle_gamma   90.00
#
_symmetry.space_group_name_H-M   'P 1'
#
loop_
_entity.id
_entity.type
_entity.pdbx_description
1 polymer ?
#
loop_
_entity_poly.entity_id
_entity_poly.type
_entity_poly.pdbx_seq_one_letter_code
_entity_poly.pdbx_strand_id
1 'polypeptide(L)'
;LGGHPSGLAFSPDEKFAYVTIAAPAGELLKISLADARVTARAPAGHMPRAAVCSADGKTVYAANQFENLVRAFDAETLSEKARGKAVRDPFSLALSKDGKKLYAANQLPEAKGGLYEENIAAAVSVLDAKTLKPLAKIDLPNGSINAQEIKVSPDGRYAYLTHVVARFNVPTTQVERGWINTNAVSLVDTASDKLYATFLLDDIELGAANPYGLAFTPDGSKLLVAHAGTHEVGIIDRPALERRLAEKFAANPDGKKVFEDICNDLSFLSNIRERVAMPGCGPRHIDADGARAVAGLYYSDVLAEIGLKDGSVKKISIGGNENLNEARKGDLYFHDASLCFQKWLSCITCHTEVRSDALNWDLLNDGIGNPKQSKSMLFAHFTPPSMITAVRKSANVAVRKGIQYIQFTRRPEADSKAIDKYLSSLRPVESPHLKNGDLTDAAERGAVVFEEAKCSRCHTGEYYTDMKRHDVGTGLEEYKGFAFDTPTLREVWRTAPYLYDGRARTIFDMLKFHNKGDRHGVTSHLTDDDLRDLEAFVNLTYSMEKIAKIKFILLIC
;
A
#
# COMPACT_ATOMS: atom_id res chain seq x y z
N LEU A 1 -0.11 23.34 9.56
CA LEU A 1 1.06 22.49 9.24
C LEU A 1 1.58 22.76 7.83
N GLY A 2 0.77 23.24 6.90
CA GLY A 2 1.16 23.58 5.52
C GLY A 2 1.20 22.40 4.54
N GLY A 3 0.65 21.24 4.92
CA GLY A 3 0.61 20.05 4.06
C GLY A 3 -0.20 18.91 4.69
N HIS A 4 -0.10 17.72 4.12
CA HIS A 4 -0.83 16.52 4.58
C HIS A 4 -0.01 15.76 5.64
N PRO A 5 -0.38 15.81 6.93
CA PRO A 5 0.30 15.05 7.97
C PRO A 5 0.10 13.55 7.72
N SER A 6 1.16 12.77 7.89
CA SER A 6 1.19 11.35 7.50
C SER A 6 1.79 10.43 8.57
N GLY A 7 2.51 10.96 9.53
CA GLY A 7 3.05 10.24 10.68
C GLY A 7 3.21 11.17 11.86
N LEU A 8 3.09 10.62 13.07
CA LEU A 8 3.19 11.35 14.33
C LEU A 8 3.98 10.51 15.34
N ALA A 9 4.94 11.13 15.98
CA ALA A 9 5.63 10.60 17.17
C ALA A 9 5.77 11.66 18.24
N PHE A 10 5.75 11.25 19.50
CA PHE A 10 6.03 12.14 20.62
C PHE A 10 7.45 11.94 21.14
N SER A 11 8.05 12.99 21.67
CA SER A 11 9.27 12.86 22.46
C SER A 11 8.98 12.13 23.79
N PRO A 12 9.92 11.34 24.34
CA PRO A 12 9.69 10.61 25.58
C PRO A 12 9.37 11.47 26.80
N ASP A 13 9.76 12.74 26.78
CA ASP A 13 9.44 13.73 27.82
C ASP A 13 8.12 14.49 27.57
N GLU A 14 7.38 14.09 26.53
CA GLU A 14 6.09 14.67 26.12
C GLU A 14 6.11 16.19 25.87
N LYS A 15 7.28 16.77 25.55
CA LYS A 15 7.37 18.20 25.24
C LYS A 15 7.20 18.52 23.77
N PHE A 16 7.51 17.56 22.89
CA PHE A 16 7.50 17.74 21.44
C PHE A 16 6.72 16.64 20.74
N ALA A 17 6.09 17.02 19.64
CA ALA A 17 5.60 16.10 18.62
C ALA A 17 6.44 16.25 17.33
N TYR A 18 6.71 15.13 16.68
CA TYR A 18 7.36 15.06 15.38
C TYR A 18 6.33 14.60 14.34
N VAL A 19 6.13 15.40 13.30
CA VAL A 19 5.10 15.15 12.29
C VAL A 19 5.74 15.11 10.91
N THR A 20 5.53 14.03 10.18
CA THR A 20 5.89 13.96 8.76
C THR A 20 4.78 14.55 7.90
N ILE A 21 5.16 15.28 6.85
CA ILE A 21 4.28 15.86 5.85
C ILE A 21 4.51 15.12 4.53
N ALA A 22 3.53 14.32 4.11
CA ALA A 22 3.60 13.56 2.85
C ALA A 22 3.45 14.49 1.65
N ALA A 23 4.55 14.67 0.94
CA ALA A 23 4.64 15.40 -0.31
C ALA A 23 5.85 14.87 -1.12
N PRO A 24 5.93 15.12 -2.45
CA PRO A 24 7.15 14.81 -3.22
C PRO A 24 8.41 15.47 -2.61
N ALA A 25 8.31 16.72 -2.17
CA ALA A 25 9.30 17.37 -1.32
C ALA A 25 8.76 17.37 0.12
N GLY A 26 8.82 16.22 0.80
CA GLY A 26 8.25 16.03 2.12
C GLY A 26 9.09 16.63 3.24
N GLU A 27 8.47 16.90 4.37
CA GLU A 27 9.09 17.53 5.53
C GLU A 27 8.90 16.71 6.81
N LEU A 28 9.83 16.87 7.74
CA LEU A 28 9.69 16.53 9.15
C LEU A 28 9.56 17.81 9.96
N LEU A 29 8.51 17.91 10.76
CA LEU A 29 8.24 19.05 11.65
C LEU A 29 8.48 18.66 13.10
N LYS A 30 9.08 19.58 13.89
CA LYS A 30 9.12 19.52 15.34
C LYS A 30 8.12 20.55 15.90
N ILE A 31 7.20 20.11 16.74
CA ILE A 31 6.11 20.93 17.29
C ILE A 31 6.23 20.93 18.81
N SER A 32 6.26 22.11 19.41
CA SER A 32 6.16 22.23 20.87
C SER A 32 4.73 21.96 21.33
N LEU A 33 4.55 21.06 22.28
CA LEU A 33 3.23 20.72 22.83
C LEU A 33 2.73 21.77 23.84
N ALA A 34 3.63 22.61 24.37
CA ALA A 34 3.25 23.64 25.33
C ALA A 34 2.41 24.78 24.70
N ASP A 35 2.71 25.13 23.46
CA ASP A 35 2.07 26.24 22.74
C ASP A 35 1.58 25.88 21.32
N ALA A 36 1.66 24.59 20.95
CA ALA A 36 1.26 24.02 19.66
C ALA A 36 1.95 24.70 18.45
N ARG A 37 3.19 25.18 18.59
CA ARG A 37 3.95 25.85 17.53
C ARG A 37 4.97 24.93 16.89
N VAL A 38 5.13 25.07 15.57
CA VAL A 38 6.24 24.46 14.84
C VAL A 38 7.52 25.20 15.21
N THR A 39 8.45 24.50 15.84
CA THR A 39 9.75 25.03 16.29
C THR A 39 10.88 24.77 15.31
N ALA A 40 10.78 23.71 14.49
CA ALA A 40 11.74 23.39 13.46
C ALA A 40 11.09 22.64 12.30
N ARG A 41 11.71 22.73 11.09
CA ARG A 41 11.37 22.01 9.87
C ARG A 41 12.64 21.50 9.20
N ALA A 42 12.59 20.31 8.62
CA ALA A 42 13.66 19.79 7.79
C ALA A 42 13.10 19.00 6.59
N PRO A 43 13.79 19.01 5.44
CA PRO A 43 13.47 18.12 4.33
C PRO A 43 13.52 16.65 4.77
N ALA A 44 12.49 15.89 4.48
CA ALA A 44 12.39 14.48 4.87
C ALA A 44 12.29 13.51 3.68
N GLY A 45 12.59 13.99 2.46
CA GLY A 45 12.55 13.17 1.25
C GLY A 45 11.17 13.00 0.65
N HIS A 46 11.02 12.01 -0.24
CA HIS A 46 9.81 11.83 -1.02
C HIS A 46 8.75 11.03 -0.24
N MET A 47 7.57 11.64 -0.05
CA MET A 47 6.40 11.02 0.61
C MET A 47 6.74 10.37 1.95
N PRO A 48 7.29 11.10 2.94
CA PRO A 48 7.50 10.55 4.27
C PRO A 48 6.16 10.16 4.90
N ARG A 49 6.11 8.97 5.55
CA ARG A 49 4.88 8.41 6.14
C ARG A 49 4.97 8.35 7.66
N ALA A 50 5.52 7.29 8.22
CA ALA A 50 5.59 7.12 9.66
C ALA A 50 6.63 8.05 10.31
N ALA A 51 6.44 8.35 11.59
CA ALA A 51 7.47 8.91 12.45
C ALA A 51 7.59 8.06 13.73
N VAL A 52 8.82 7.81 14.20
CA VAL A 52 9.11 7.12 15.47
C VAL A 52 10.25 7.83 16.17
N CYS A 53 10.09 8.14 17.46
CA CYS A 53 11.15 8.72 18.30
C CYS A 53 11.85 7.63 19.10
N SER A 54 13.18 7.70 19.21
CA SER A 54 13.96 6.80 20.08
C SER A 54 13.62 7.02 21.56
N ALA A 55 13.75 5.97 22.36
CA ALA A 55 13.44 6.04 23.82
C ALA A 55 14.32 7.03 24.58
N ASP A 56 15.53 7.35 24.08
CA ASP A 56 16.42 8.37 24.66
C ASP A 56 16.08 9.80 24.18
N GLY A 57 15.10 9.95 23.30
CA GLY A 57 14.67 11.23 22.74
C GLY A 57 15.63 11.91 21.77
N LYS A 58 16.70 11.21 21.31
CA LYS A 58 17.77 11.82 20.51
C LYS A 58 17.66 11.60 19.01
N THR A 59 16.79 10.69 18.57
CA THR A 59 16.67 10.34 17.16
C THR A 59 15.20 10.18 16.77
N VAL A 60 14.84 10.78 15.63
CA VAL A 60 13.52 10.56 15.00
C VAL A 60 13.74 9.85 13.68
N TYR A 61 12.97 8.81 13.45
CA TYR A 61 13.00 8.03 12.21
C TYR A 61 11.76 8.35 11.37
N ALA A 62 11.92 8.41 10.05
CA ALA A 62 10.84 8.56 9.10
C ALA A 62 10.96 7.55 7.95
N ALA A 63 9.84 6.97 7.55
CA ALA A 63 9.77 6.10 6.38
C ALA A 63 9.48 6.94 5.12
N ASN A 64 10.28 6.78 4.06
CA ASN A 64 10.10 7.43 2.77
C ASN A 64 9.51 6.42 1.79
N GLN A 65 8.19 6.52 1.57
CA GLN A 65 7.43 5.49 0.88
C GLN A 65 8.01 5.17 -0.49
N PHE A 66 8.10 6.14 -1.39
CA PHE A 66 8.46 5.86 -2.79
C PHE A 66 9.96 5.94 -3.10
N GLU A 67 10.78 6.38 -2.14
CA GLU A 67 12.24 6.21 -2.24
C GLU A 67 12.69 4.84 -1.75
N ASN A 68 11.80 4.06 -1.12
CA ASN A 68 12.13 2.80 -0.45
C ASN A 68 13.25 2.96 0.59
N LEU A 69 13.19 4.04 1.37
CA LEU A 69 14.19 4.41 2.35
C LEU A 69 13.57 4.62 3.74
N VAL A 70 14.41 4.46 4.75
CA VAL A 70 14.17 5.01 6.09
C VAL A 70 15.26 6.02 6.37
N ARG A 71 14.91 7.16 6.97
CA ARG A 71 15.83 8.22 7.38
C ARG A 71 15.82 8.39 8.89
N ALA A 72 16.96 8.70 9.46
CA ALA A 72 17.14 9.05 10.87
C ALA A 72 17.58 10.50 10.99
N PHE A 73 16.93 11.24 11.87
CA PHE A 73 17.19 12.66 12.13
C PHE A 73 17.59 12.86 13.57
N ASP A 74 18.43 13.84 13.82
CA ASP A 74 18.67 14.33 15.16
C ASP A 74 17.40 15.00 15.69
N ALA A 75 16.92 14.59 16.85
CA ALA A 75 15.63 15.05 17.39
C ALA A 75 15.64 16.53 17.82
N GLU A 76 16.81 17.11 18.09
CA GLU A 76 16.92 18.53 18.47
C GLU A 76 17.01 19.42 17.23
N THR A 77 17.90 19.13 16.31
CA THR A 77 18.23 19.98 15.16
C THR A 77 17.49 19.61 13.88
N LEU A 78 16.86 18.42 13.82
CA LEU A 78 16.29 17.79 12.64
C LEU A 78 17.31 17.55 11.50
N SER A 79 18.60 17.59 11.77
CA SER A 79 19.63 17.22 10.77
C SER A 79 19.58 15.72 10.50
N GLU A 80 19.68 15.31 9.22
CA GLU A 80 19.73 13.90 8.85
C GLU A 80 21.05 13.26 9.33
N LYS A 81 20.95 12.16 10.08
CA LYS A 81 22.08 11.40 10.64
C LYS A 81 22.43 10.18 9.79
N ALA A 82 21.42 9.51 9.27
CA ALA A 82 21.59 8.28 8.49
C ALA A 82 20.39 8.03 7.58
N ARG A 83 20.60 7.21 6.55
CA ARG A 83 19.55 6.63 5.72
C ARG A 83 19.85 5.18 5.37
N GLY A 84 18.82 4.37 5.24
CA GLY A 84 18.93 2.94 4.91
C GLY A 84 17.81 2.48 3.97
N LYS A 85 18.11 1.45 3.18
CA LYS A 85 17.13 0.86 2.24
C LYS A 85 16.12 0.00 3.00
N ALA A 86 14.85 0.18 2.65
CA ALA A 86 13.74 -0.74 2.92
C ALA A 86 13.41 -1.54 1.65
N VAL A 87 12.47 -2.49 1.76
CA VAL A 87 12.13 -3.37 0.62
C VAL A 87 11.31 -2.61 -0.43
N ARG A 88 10.04 -2.30 -0.15
CA ARG A 88 9.18 -1.56 -1.09
C ARG A 88 8.05 -0.87 -0.34
N ASP A 89 7.90 0.42 -0.59
CA ASP A 89 6.86 1.24 0.00
C ASP A 89 6.80 1.14 1.54
N PRO A 90 7.90 1.46 2.29
CA PRO A 90 7.88 1.46 3.75
C PRO A 90 6.82 2.45 4.25
N PHE A 91 5.92 1.97 5.09
CA PHE A 91 4.71 2.70 5.47
C PHE A 91 4.59 2.94 6.97
N SER A 92 5.06 2.02 7.79
CA SER A 92 5.05 2.14 9.25
C SER A 92 6.37 1.65 9.85
N LEU A 93 6.74 2.19 11.01
CA LEU A 93 7.98 1.93 11.71
C LEU A 93 7.72 1.54 13.16
N ALA A 94 8.55 0.64 13.70
CA ALA A 94 8.59 0.34 15.13
C ALA A 94 10.01 0.06 15.59
N LEU A 95 10.41 0.60 16.76
CA LEU A 95 11.69 0.26 17.40
C LEU A 95 11.54 -0.98 18.26
N SER A 96 12.57 -1.83 18.29
CA SER A 96 12.70 -2.87 19.30
C SER A 96 12.74 -2.24 20.70
N LYS A 97 12.34 -3.00 21.72
CA LYS A 97 12.29 -2.49 23.11
C LYS A 97 13.66 -2.01 23.61
N ASP A 98 14.74 -2.63 23.16
CA ASP A 98 16.11 -2.24 23.51
C ASP A 98 16.68 -1.10 22.62
N GLY A 99 15.90 -0.62 21.65
CA GLY A 99 16.23 0.47 20.75
C GLY A 99 17.33 0.15 19.71
N LYS A 100 17.71 -1.13 19.55
CA LYS A 100 18.81 -1.51 18.64
C LYS A 100 18.35 -1.81 17.23
N LYS A 101 17.10 -2.25 17.05
CA LYS A 101 16.53 -2.60 15.76
C LYS A 101 15.36 -1.70 15.43
N LEU A 102 15.21 -1.38 14.16
CA LEU A 102 14.06 -0.67 13.60
C LEU A 102 13.38 -1.60 12.59
N TYR A 103 12.11 -1.88 12.81
CA TYR A 103 11.25 -2.65 11.93
C TYR A 103 10.49 -1.69 11.02
N ALA A 104 10.52 -1.92 9.71
CA ALA A 104 9.73 -1.17 8.74
C ALA A 104 8.75 -2.11 8.03
N ALA A 105 7.46 -1.86 8.18
CA ALA A 105 6.41 -2.51 7.40
C ALA A 105 6.43 -1.97 5.97
N ASN A 106 6.58 -2.85 4.98
CA ASN A 106 6.55 -2.48 3.57
C ASN A 106 5.20 -2.86 2.98
N GLN A 107 4.53 -1.92 2.33
CA GLN A 107 3.12 -2.04 1.96
C GLN A 107 2.86 -3.03 0.83
N LEU A 108 3.79 -3.15 -0.11
CA LEU A 108 3.65 -3.96 -1.31
C LEU A 108 4.71 -5.06 -1.41
N PRO A 109 4.42 -6.16 -2.14
CA PRO A 109 5.42 -7.12 -2.55
C PRO A 109 6.55 -6.48 -3.34
N GLU A 110 7.76 -7.03 -3.25
CA GLU A 110 8.80 -6.74 -4.24
C GLU A 110 8.27 -7.02 -5.66
N ALA A 111 8.72 -6.24 -6.63
CA ALA A 111 8.40 -6.47 -8.03
C ALA A 111 9.10 -7.75 -8.52
N LYS A 112 8.62 -8.90 -8.06
CA LYS A 112 9.02 -10.22 -8.55
C LYS A 112 8.09 -10.55 -9.71
N GLY A 113 8.61 -10.73 -10.90
CA GLY A 113 7.80 -11.02 -12.05
C GLY A 113 7.42 -12.50 -12.15
N GLY A 114 6.25 -12.77 -12.68
CA GLY A 114 5.83 -14.08 -13.15
C GLY A 114 4.69 -14.73 -12.38
N LEU A 115 3.92 -15.55 -13.10
CA LEU A 115 2.76 -16.28 -12.57
C LEU A 115 3.13 -17.38 -11.58
N TYR A 116 4.38 -17.82 -11.59
CA TYR A 116 4.84 -19.04 -10.92
C TYR A 116 5.86 -18.76 -9.80
N GLU A 117 5.97 -17.50 -9.33
CA GLU A 117 6.77 -17.21 -8.16
C GLU A 117 6.14 -17.85 -6.92
N GLU A 118 6.92 -18.62 -6.18
CA GLU A 118 6.43 -19.40 -5.03
C GLU A 118 5.93 -18.52 -3.89
N ASN A 119 6.49 -17.31 -3.74
CA ASN A 119 6.08 -16.36 -2.71
C ASN A 119 6.10 -14.92 -3.23
N ILE A 120 4.91 -14.36 -3.42
CA ILE A 120 4.72 -12.93 -3.74
C ILE A 120 4.05 -12.30 -2.52
N ALA A 121 4.82 -11.60 -1.70
CA ALA A 121 4.33 -11.04 -0.46
C ALA A 121 5.04 -9.73 -0.09
N ALA A 122 4.35 -8.87 0.62
CA ALA A 122 4.92 -7.78 1.38
C ALA A 122 5.89 -8.34 2.44
N ALA A 123 6.81 -7.51 2.91
CA ALA A 123 7.83 -7.93 3.85
C ALA A 123 8.06 -6.90 4.98
N VAL A 124 8.67 -7.33 6.06
CA VAL A 124 9.22 -6.44 7.09
C VAL A 124 10.72 -6.28 6.86
N SER A 125 11.20 -5.05 6.72
CA SER A 125 12.63 -4.74 6.75
C SER A 125 13.07 -4.59 8.19
N VAL A 126 14.17 -5.26 8.58
CA VAL A 126 14.82 -5.07 9.88
C VAL A 126 16.11 -4.31 9.65
N LEU A 127 16.27 -3.18 10.30
CA LEU A 127 17.40 -2.27 10.17
C LEU A 127 18.10 -2.11 11.52
N ASP A 128 19.41 -1.94 11.50
CA ASP A 128 20.16 -1.45 12.67
C ASP A 128 19.72 -0.02 12.98
N ALA A 129 19.19 0.24 14.16
CA ALA A 129 18.60 1.53 14.49
C ALA A 129 19.60 2.70 14.47
N LYS A 130 20.90 2.44 14.70
CA LYS A 130 21.94 3.48 14.73
C LYS A 130 22.43 3.84 13.32
N THR A 131 22.65 2.83 12.48
CA THR A 131 23.30 2.99 11.17
C THR A 131 22.34 2.90 9.99
N LEU A 132 21.12 2.42 10.22
CA LEU A 132 20.09 2.06 9.24
C LEU A 132 20.55 1.04 8.19
N LYS A 133 21.62 0.27 8.48
CA LYS A 133 22.02 -0.86 7.64
C LYS A 133 20.98 -1.97 7.74
N PRO A 134 20.57 -2.58 6.61
CA PRO A 134 19.69 -3.74 6.63
C PRO A 134 20.32 -4.91 7.40
N LEU A 135 19.56 -5.51 8.31
CA LEU A 135 19.93 -6.69 9.10
C LEU A 135 19.23 -7.94 8.57
N ALA A 136 17.93 -7.83 8.29
CA ALA A 136 17.12 -8.92 7.78
C ALA A 136 15.94 -8.40 6.92
N LYS A 137 15.42 -9.30 6.08
CA LYS A 137 14.12 -9.18 5.41
C LYS A 137 13.26 -10.35 5.86
N ILE A 138 12.05 -10.09 6.30
CA ILE A 138 11.09 -11.09 6.77
C ILE A 138 9.91 -11.07 5.81
N ASP A 139 9.82 -12.08 4.96
CA ASP A 139 8.68 -12.24 4.05
C ASP A 139 7.43 -12.64 4.85
N LEU A 140 6.32 -12.01 4.55
CA LEU A 140 5.00 -12.36 5.07
C LEU A 140 4.43 -13.56 4.30
N PRO A 141 3.28 -14.16 4.71
CA PRO A 141 2.63 -15.22 3.95
C PRO A 141 2.35 -14.82 2.51
N ASN A 142 2.41 -15.79 1.59
CA ASN A 142 2.13 -15.57 0.18
C ASN A 142 0.79 -14.82 -0.02
N GLY A 143 0.79 -13.80 -0.87
CA GLY A 143 -0.34 -12.91 -1.10
C GLY A 143 -0.49 -11.78 -0.08
N SER A 144 0.43 -11.61 0.86
CA SER A 144 0.37 -10.48 1.80
C SER A 144 0.61 -9.15 1.09
N ILE A 145 -0.33 -8.22 1.28
CA ILE A 145 -0.36 -6.85 0.75
C ILE A 145 -0.90 -5.91 1.81
N ASN A 146 -0.87 -4.61 1.54
CA ASN A 146 -1.45 -3.59 2.42
C ASN A 146 -0.96 -3.70 3.86
N ALA A 147 0.36 -3.89 4.06
CA ALA A 147 0.95 -3.82 5.38
C ALA A 147 0.88 -2.37 5.89
N GLN A 148 0.07 -2.14 6.94
CA GLN A 148 -0.30 -0.80 7.38
C GLN A 148 0.43 -0.35 8.63
N GLU A 149 0.28 -1.03 9.73
CA GLU A 149 0.93 -0.62 10.98
C GLU A 149 1.70 -1.78 11.61
N ILE A 150 2.90 -1.45 12.10
CA ILE A 150 3.74 -2.35 12.89
C ILE A 150 4.01 -1.72 14.26
N LYS A 151 3.83 -2.50 15.33
CA LYS A 151 4.17 -2.09 16.70
C LYS A 151 4.80 -3.26 17.47
N VAL A 152 5.81 -2.95 18.26
CA VAL A 152 6.42 -3.91 19.17
C VAL A 152 5.59 -4.00 20.45
N SER A 153 5.32 -5.23 20.91
CA SER A 153 4.57 -5.46 22.14
C SER A 153 5.26 -4.86 23.37
N PRO A 154 4.51 -4.50 24.45
CA PRO A 154 5.10 -3.87 25.63
C PRO A 154 6.20 -4.70 26.32
N ASP A 155 6.13 -6.02 26.25
CA ASP A 155 7.17 -6.94 26.73
C ASP A 155 8.39 -7.03 25.80
N GLY A 156 8.27 -6.56 24.55
CA GLY A 156 9.31 -6.56 23.54
C GLY A 156 9.49 -7.87 22.80
N ARG A 157 8.67 -8.89 23.04
CA ARG A 157 8.85 -10.23 22.44
C ARG A 157 8.50 -10.29 20.97
N TYR A 158 7.43 -9.63 20.57
CA TYR A 158 6.91 -9.68 19.20
C TYR A 158 6.67 -8.29 18.63
N ALA A 159 6.94 -8.12 17.34
CA ALA A 159 6.38 -7.05 16.54
C ALA A 159 5.12 -7.56 15.83
N TYR A 160 4.02 -6.87 16.03
CA TYR A 160 2.72 -7.17 15.43
C TYR A 160 2.48 -6.27 14.24
N LEU A 161 1.98 -6.82 13.14
CA LEU A 161 1.79 -6.13 11.87
C LEU A 161 0.41 -6.42 11.29
N THR A 162 -0.37 -5.37 10.99
CA THR A 162 -1.66 -5.48 10.26
C THR A 162 -1.43 -5.54 8.76
N HIS A 163 -2.10 -6.47 8.08
CA HIS A 163 -2.05 -6.59 6.61
C HIS A 163 -3.24 -7.41 6.06
N VAL A 164 -3.31 -7.53 4.75
CA VAL A 164 -4.24 -8.42 4.05
C VAL A 164 -3.46 -9.61 3.51
N VAL A 165 -4.01 -10.81 3.60
CA VAL A 165 -3.53 -12.00 2.88
C VAL A 165 -4.47 -12.24 1.71
N ALA A 166 -4.07 -11.79 0.52
CA ALA A 166 -4.79 -12.00 -0.71
C ALA A 166 -4.62 -13.43 -1.22
N ARG A 167 -5.72 -14.09 -1.49
CA ARG A 167 -5.74 -15.47 -2.02
C ARG A 167 -5.79 -15.44 -3.55
N PHE A 168 -4.87 -14.70 -4.16
CA PHE A 168 -4.87 -14.38 -5.59
C PHE A 168 -4.76 -15.62 -6.50
N ASN A 169 -4.29 -16.74 -5.97
CA ASN A 169 -4.13 -18.01 -6.68
C ASN A 169 -5.32 -19.00 -6.53
N VAL A 170 -6.42 -18.56 -5.91
CA VAL A 170 -7.64 -19.37 -5.81
C VAL A 170 -8.66 -18.98 -6.86
N PRO A 171 -9.55 -19.91 -7.28
CA PRO A 171 -10.61 -19.60 -8.25
C PRO A 171 -11.57 -18.53 -7.75
N THR A 172 -12.05 -17.69 -8.67
CA THR A 172 -13.01 -16.61 -8.39
C THR A 172 -14.34 -17.05 -7.80
N THR A 173 -14.70 -18.31 -7.93
CA THR A 173 -15.87 -18.91 -7.26
C THR A 173 -15.81 -18.82 -5.73
N GLN A 174 -14.65 -18.49 -5.18
CA GLN A 174 -14.49 -18.27 -3.73
C GLN A 174 -14.81 -16.84 -3.30
N VAL A 175 -14.94 -15.88 -4.24
CA VAL A 175 -15.16 -14.45 -3.92
C VAL A 175 -16.40 -14.25 -3.07
N GLU A 176 -17.52 -14.85 -3.45
CA GLU A 176 -18.80 -14.74 -2.73
C GLU A 176 -18.79 -15.38 -1.34
N ARG A 177 -17.74 -16.14 -1.04
CA ARG A 177 -17.52 -16.77 0.27
C ARG A 177 -16.46 -16.04 1.11
N GLY A 178 -15.97 -14.90 0.64
CA GLY A 178 -14.98 -14.10 1.34
C GLY A 178 -13.54 -14.62 1.28
N TRP A 179 -13.26 -15.66 0.53
CA TRP A 179 -11.98 -16.37 0.58
C TRP A 179 -10.85 -15.75 -0.26
N ILE A 180 -11.12 -14.78 -1.12
CA ILE A 180 -10.06 -14.18 -1.94
C ILE A 180 -9.22 -13.14 -1.21
N ASN A 181 -9.75 -12.51 -0.18
CA ASN A 181 -9.00 -11.63 0.71
C ASN A 181 -9.32 -11.99 2.15
N THR A 182 -8.31 -12.22 2.95
CA THR A 182 -8.41 -12.41 4.38
C THR A 182 -7.58 -11.36 5.11
N ASN A 183 -8.11 -10.84 6.19
CA ASN A 183 -7.52 -9.75 6.95
C ASN A 183 -6.76 -10.31 8.13
N ALA A 184 -5.52 -9.88 8.35
CA ALA A 184 -4.62 -10.60 9.22
C ALA A 184 -3.75 -9.69 10.10
N VAL A 185 -3.22 -10.32 11.15
CA VAL A 185 -2.08 -9.82 11.91
C VAL A 185 -0.98 -10.88 11.88
N SER A 186 0.23 -10.44 11.53
CA SER A 186 1.44 -11.24 11.64
C SER A 186 2.27 -10.86 12.86
N LEU A 187 2.92 -11.84 13.47
CA LEU A 187 3.85 -11.69 14.57
C LEU A 187 5.26 -12.01 14.11
N VAL A 188 6.16 -11.07 14.31
CA VAL A 188 7.61 -11.25 14.13
C VAL A 188 8.24 -11.43 15.50
N ASP A 189 8.96 -12.53 15.71
CA ASP A 189 9.76 -12.75 16.90
C ASP A 189 10.99 -11.82 16.86
N THR A 190 11.09 -10.92 17.83
CA THR A 190 12.13 -9.86 17.83
C THR A 190 13.52 -10.38 18.19
N ALA A 191 13.62 -11.54 18.82
CA ALA A 191 14.89 -12.14 19.18
C ALA A 191 15.55 -12.82 17.98
N SER A 192 14.75 -13.53 17.17
CA SER A 192 15.24 -14.29 16.01
C SER A 192 15.09 -13.56 14.67
N ASP A 193 14.33 -12.45 14.61
CA ASP A 193 13.96 -11.74 13.39
C ASP A 193 13.27 -12.68 12.36
N LYS A 194 12.36 -13.51 12.85
CA LYS A 194 11.60 -14.46 12.02
C LYS A 194 10.09 -14.27 12.19
N LEU A 195 9.36 -14.54 11.14
CA LEU A 195 7.90 -14.65 11.21
C LEU A 195 7.53 -15.81 12.13
N TYR A 196 6.79 -15.53 13.20
CA TYR A 196 6.38 -16.51 14.19
C TYR A 196 5.00 -17.10 13.88
N ALA A 197 4.02 -16.24 13.61
CA ALA A 197 2.65 -16.66 13.32
C ALA A 197 1.92 -15.58 12.50
N THR A 198 0.88 -15.99 11.79
CA THR A 198 -0.11 -15.12 11.17
C THR A 198 -1.49 -15.65 11.51
N PHE A 199 -2.35 -14.84 12.08
CA PHE A 199 -3.74 -15.20 12.37
C PHE A 199 -4.73 -14.26 11.71
N LEU A 200 -5.91 -14.79 11.39
CA LEU A 200 -6.95 -14.04 10.69
C LEU A 200 -7.81 -13.23 11.66
N LEU A 201 -8.21 -12.05 11.20
CA LEU A 201 -9.09 -11.14 11.91
C LEU A 201 -10.56 -11.32 11.53
N ASP A 202 -10.82 -12.07 10.47
CA ASP A 202 -12.16 -12.33 9.95
C ASP A 202 -12.86 -13.40 10.79
N ASP A 203 -14.18 -13.39 10.76
CA ASP A 203 -15.03 -14.50 11.19
C ASP A 203 -15.46 -15.31 9.96
N ILE A 204 -16.04 -16.48 10.17
CA ILE A 204 -16.44 -17.41 9.09
C ILE A 204 -17.37 -16.75 8.07
N GLU A 205 -18.29 -15.90 8.53
CA GLU A 205 -19.29 -15.25 7.67
C GLU A 205 -19.20 -13.72 7.68
N LEU A 206 -18.20 -13.13 8.35
CA LEU A 206 -18.08 -11.70 8.51
C LEU A 206 -16.63 -11.24 8.43
N GLY A 207 -16.29 -10.56 7.37
CA GLY A 207 -14.97 -9.98 7.18
C GLY A 207 -14.65 -8.87 8.19
N ALA A 208 -13.38 -8.65 8.42
CA ALA A 208 -12.80 -7.58 9.23
C ALA A 208 -11.89 -6.69 8.36
N ALA A 209 -12.44 -6.24 7.23
CA ALA A 209 -11.68 -5.73 6.11
C ALA A 209 -10.86 -4.49 6.40
N ASN A 210 -9.72 -4.45 5.72
CA ASN A 210 -8.75 -3.38 5.73
C ASN A 210 -8.29 -3.03 7.16
N PRO A 211 -7.63 -3.98 7.87
CA PRO A 211 -7.01 -3.67 9.16
C PRO A 211 -5.93 -2.60 8.94
N TYR A 212 -5.96 -1.58 9.77
CA TYR A 212 -5.09 -0.42 9.66
C TYR A 212 -4.25 -0.26 10.93
N GLY A 213 -4.66 0.61 11.85
CA GLY A 213 -3.98 0.87 13.09
C GLY A 213 -4.04 -0.28 14.09
N LEU A 214 -3.00 -0.44 14.89
CA LEU A 214 -3.01 -1.33 16.05
C LEU A 214 -2.43 -0.64 17.29
N ALA A 215 -2.92 -1.02 18.46
CA ALA A 215 -2.44 -0.54 19.74
C ALA A 215 -2.40 -1.66 20.78
N PHE A 216 -1.58 -1.46 21.81
CA PHE A 216 -1.58 -2.27 23.03
C PHE A 216 -2.03 -1.42 24.20
N THR A 217 -2.71 -2.02 25.16
CA THR A 217 -2.78 -1.40 26.50
C THR A 217 -1.39 -1.40 27.12
N PRO A 218 -1.06 -0.42 27.99
CA PRO A 218 0.27 -0.31 28.62
C PRO A 218 0.70 -1.56 29.38
N ASP A 219 -0.25 -2.28 29.99
CA ASP A 219 -0.03 -3.55 30.69
C ASP A 219 0.13 -4.74 29.72
N GLY A 220 -0.09 -4.52 28.43
CA GLY A 220 -0.02 -5.56 27.41
C GLY A 220 -1.16 -6.58 27.44
N SER A 221 -2.22 -6.35 28.21
CA SER A 221 -3.33 -7.30 28.34
C SER A 221 -4.26 -7.32 27.11
N LYS A 222 -4.34 -6.23 26.37
CA LYS A 222 -5.17 -6.12 25.18
C LYS A 222 -4.34 -5.75 23.95
N LEU A 223 -4.70 -6.32 22.83
CA LEU A 223 -4.34 -5.89 21.48
C LEU A 223 -5.60 -5.32 20.82
N LEU A 224 -5.51 -4.11 20.31
CA LEU A 224 -6.58 -3.44 19.59
C LEU A 224 -6.21 -3.31 18.12
N VAL A 225 -7.17 -3.55 17.23
CA VAL A 225 -6.99 -3.43 15.78
C VAL A 225 -8.15 -2.62 15.20
N ALA A 226 -7.81 -1.54 14.49
CA ALA A 226 -8.79 -0.73 13.76
C ALA A 226 -9.06 -1.36 12.38
N HIS A 227 -10.33 -1.72 12.12
CA HIS A 227 -10.80 -2.26 10.84
C HIS A 227 -11.41 -1.12 10.02
N ALA A 228 -10.57 -0.46 9.21
CA ALA A 228 -10.97 0.75 8.49
C ALA A 228 -12.11 0.50 7.47
N GLY A 229 -12.16 -0.69 6.87
CA GLY A 229 -13.18 -1.04 5.88
C GLY A 229 -14.52 -1.45 6.48
N THR A 230 -14.54 -2.00 7.70
CA THR A 230 -15.79 -2.45 8.35
C THR A 230 -16.27 -1.51 9.44
N HIS A 231 -15.52 -0.43 9.70
CA HIS A 231 -15.86 0.60 10.69
C HIS A 231 -15.99 0.06 12.11
N GLU A 232 -15.06 -0.79 12.50
CA GLU A 232 -15.04 -1.47 13.79
C GLU A 232 -13.64 -1.42 14.41
N VAL A 233 -13.57 -1.69 15.71
CA VAL A 233 -12.32 -1.98 16.44
C VAL A 233 -12.41 -3.37 17.03
N GLY A 234 -11.45 -4.22 16.70
CA GLY A 234 -11.25 -5.52 17.35
C GLY A 234 -10.47 -5.35 18.65
N ILE A 235 -10.97 -5.91 19.73
CA ILE A 235 -10.30 -5.96 21.05
C ILE A 235 -9.98 -7.41 21.35
N ILE A 236 -8.69 -7.75 21.40
CA ILE A 236 -8.20 -9.13 21.54
C ILE A 236 -7.53 -9.29 22.90
N ASP A 237 -7.87 -10.36 23.63
CA ASP A 237 -7.14 -10.80 24.82
C ASP A 237 -5.76 -11.33 24.41
N ARG A 238 -4.72 -10.50 24.57
CA ARG A 238 -3.38 -10.83 24.09
C ARG A 238 -2.77 -12.03 24.85
N PRO A 239 -2.82 -12.13 26.18
CA PRO A 239 -2.35 -13.32 26.89
C PRO A 239 -3.04 -14.61 26.43
N ALA A 240 -4.34 -14.58 26.18
CA ALA A 240 -5.08 -15.75 25.67
C ALA A 240 -4.65 -16.09 24.23
N LEU A 241 -4.43 -15.09 23.38
CA LEU A 241 -3.90 -15.27 22.03
C LEU A 241 -2.51 -15.93 22.05
N GLU A 242 -1.57 -15.40 22.82
CA GLU A 242 -0.21 -15.94 22.88
C GLU A 242 -0.17 -17.35 23.48
N ARG A 243 -0.97 -17.61 24.49
CA ARG A 243 -1.14 -18.97 25.06
C ARG A 243 -1.68 -19.94 23.99
N ARG A 244 -2.72 -19.58 23.25
CA ARG A 244 -3.30 -20.39 22.16
C ARG A 244 -2.29 -20.69 21.07
N LEU A 245 -1.49 -19.70 20.67
CA LEU A 245 -0.39 -19.89 19.72
C LEU A 245 0.64 -20.90 20.26
N ALA A 246 1.10 -20.69 21.49
CA ALA A 246 2.08 -21.59 22.11
C ALA A 246 1.57 -23.04 22.23
N GLU A 247 0.31 -23.23 22.61
CA GLU A 247 -0.34 -24.54 22.69
C GLU A 247 -0.40 -25.23 21.31
N LYS A 248 -0.76 -24.49 20.24
CA LYS A 248 -0.79 -25.03 18.88
C LYS A 248 0.60 -25.49 18.41
N PHE A 249 1.63 -24.68 18.62
CA PHE A 249 3.00 -25.05 18.25
C PHE A 249 3.58 -26.17 19.11
N ALA A 250 3.21 -26.27 20.39
CA ALA A 250 3.62 -27.36 21.26
C ALA A 250 2.93 -28.71 20.92
N ALA A 251 1.70 -28.65 20.42
CA ALA A 251 0.91 -29.84 20.09
C ALA A 251 1.37 -30.56 18.80
N ASN A 252 2.09 -29.90 17.93
CA ASN A 252 2.53 -30.47 16.65
C ASN A 252 3.98 -30.04 16.34
N PRO A 253 4.92 -31.01 16.17
CA PRO A 253 6.31 -30.72 15.86
C PRO A 253 6.53 -30.14 14.45
N ASP A 254 5.56 -30.30 13.53
CA ASP A 254 5.61 -29.67 12.21
C ASP A 254 5.16 -28.20 12.31
N GLY A 255 6.10 -27.34 12.68
CA GLY A 255 5.85 -25.90 12.82
C GLY A 255 5.35 -25.24 11.54
N LYS A 256 5.74 -25.74 10.35
CA LYS A 256 5.25 -25.19 9.06
C LYS A 256 3.76 -25.49 8.91
N LYS A 257 3.34 -26.72 9.18
CA LYS A 257 1.93 -27.09 9.12
C LYS A 257 1.10 -26.30 10.13
N VAL A 258 1.59 -26.14 11.36
CA VAL A 258 0.90 -25.33 12.40
C VAL A 258 0.73 -23.89 11.93
N PHE A 259 1.76 -23.31 11.35
CA PHE A 259 1.70 -21.96 10.79
C PHE A 259 0.63 -21.84 9.69
N GLU A 260 0.60 -22.79 8.74
CA GLU A 260 -0.38 -22.83 7.65
C GLU A 260 -1.81 -23.02 8.20
N ASP A 261 -1.99 -23.92 9.17
CA ASP A 261 -3.29 -24.16 9.80
C ASP A 261 -3.82 -22.88 10.49
N ILE A 262 -3.00 -22.17 11.25
CA ILE A 262 -3.38 -20.91 11.91
C ILE A 262 -3.71 -19.82 10.88
N CYS A 263 -2.90 -19.68 9.84
CA CYS A 263 -3.08 -18.69 8.78
C CYS A 263 -4.35 -18.92 7.93
N ASN A 264 -5.01 -20.06 8.08
CA ASN A 264 -6.24 -20.42 7.38
C ASN A 264 -7.43 -20.65 8.33
N ASP A 265 -7.28 -20.44 9.63
CA ASP A 265 -8.31 -20.71 10.64
C ASP A 265 -9.12 -19.44 10.95
N LEU A 266 -10.30 -19.30 10.33
CA LEU A 266 -11.25 -18.21 10.59
C LEU A 266 -11.88 -18.25 12.00
N SER A 267 -11.74 -19.36 12.71
CA SER A 267 -12.24 -19.52 14.08
C SER A 267 -11.17 -19.23 15.15
N PHE A 268 -9.93 -18.94 14.73
CA PHE A 268 -8.78 -18.86 15.64
C PHE A 268 -8.96 -17.83 16.77
N LEU A 269 -9.67 -16.73 16.52
CA LEU A 269 -9.94 -15.71 17.55
C LEU A 269 -11.25 -15.90 18.32
N SER A 270 -11.97 -16.98 18.11
CA SER A 270 -13.24 -17.25 18.81
C SER A 270 -13.04 -17.23 20.33
N ASN A 271 -13.94 -16.52 21.04
CA ASN A 271 -13.94 -16.35 22.49
C ASN A 271 -12.75 -15.59 23.11
N ILE A 272 -11.85 -15.03 22.32
CA ILE A 272 -10.74 -14.18 22.80
C ILE A 272 -10.73 -12.79 22.13
N ARG A 273 -11.72 -12.51 21.27
CA ARG A 273 -11.88 -11.23 20.60
C ARG A 273 -13.31 -10.73 20.70
N GLU A 274 -13.44 -9.43 20.89
CA GLU A 274 -14.66 -8.65 20.72
C GLU A 274 -14.51 -7.69 19.53
N ARG A 275 -15.60 -7.42 18.79
CA ARG A 275 -15.64 -6.41 17.71
C ARG A 275 -16.61 -5.32 18.12
N VAL A 276 -16.12 -4.09 18.22
CA VAL A 276 -16.88 -2.92 18.66
C VAL A 276 -17.13 -2.01 17.46
N ALA A 277 -18.40 -1.76 17.15
CA ALA A 277 -18.78 -0.85 16.06
C ALA A 277 -18.48 0.61 16.40
N MET A 278 -17.95 1.36 15.44
CA MET A 278 -17.62 2.78 15.63
C MET A 278 -18.80 3.69 15.25
N PRO A 279 -18.92 4.87 15.90
CA PRO A 279 -19.99 5.83 15.62
C PRO A 279 -19.75 6.67 14.35
N GLY A 280 -18.92 6.20 13.45
CA GLY A 280 -18.54 6.83 12.17
C GLY A 280 -17.63 5.94 11.36
N CYS A 281 -17.11 6.45 10.24
CA CYS A 281 -16.47 5.64 9.20
C CYS A 281 -14.95 5.76 9.18
N GLY A 282 -14.29 4.63 8.91
CA GLY A 282 -12.86 4.54 8.63
C GLY A 282 -11.95 4.76 9.84
N PRO A 283 -12.04 3.95 10.92
CA PRO A 283 -11.02 3.96 11.96
C PRO A 283 -9.67 3.56 11.35
N ARG A 284 -8.69 4.48 11.37
CA ARG A 284 -7.36 4.22 10.79
C ARG A 284 -6.27 4.17 11.83
N HIS A 285 -6.32 5.05 12.81
CA HIS A 285 -5.36 5.08 13.90
C HIS A 285 -6.07 4.86 15.22
N ILE A 286 -5.40 4.15 16.11
CA ILE A 286 -5.89 3.85 17.45
C ILE A 286 -4.73 3.91 18.44
N ASP A 287 -5.02 4.42 19.62
CA ASP A 287 -4.11 4.34 20.76
C ASP A 287 -4.90 4.04 22.03
N ALA A 288 -4.23 3.56 23.09
CA ALA A 288 -4.89 3.14 24.32
C ALA A 288 -4.10 3.52 25.56
N ASP A 289 -4.83 3.96 26.60
CA ASP A 289 -4.37 3.94 27.99
C ASP A 289 -4.88 2.66 28.71
N GLY A 290 -4.69 2.52 29.98
CA GLY A 290 -5.11 1.34 30.74
C GLY A 290 -6.63 1.14 30.84
N ALA A 291 -7.44 2.16 30.61
CA ALA A 291 -8.90 2.15 30.79
C ALA A 291 -9.67 2.35 29.49
N ARG A 292 -9.08 3.06 28.54
CA ARG A 292 -9.73 3.54 27.32
C ARG A 292 -8.85 3.35 26.12
N ALA A 293 -9.49 3.28 24.94
CA ALA A 293 -8.83 3.47 23.65
C ALA A 293 -9.48 4.65 22.90
N VAL A 294 -8.70 5.30 22.04
CA VAL A 294 -9.20 6.37 21.17
C VAL A 294 -8.87 6.02 19.72
N ALA A 295 -9.89 5.97 18.87
CA ALA A 295 -9.77 5.72 17.44
C ALA A 295 -10.13 6.98 16.64
N GLY A 296 -9.29 7.32 15.65
CA GLY A 296 -9.56 8.40 14.69
C GLY A 296 -10.39 7.89 13.51
N LEU A 297 -11.59 8.47 13.30
CA LEU A 297 -12.53 8.08 12.25
C LEU A 297 -12.36 8.99 11.02
N TYR A 298 -11.55 8.54 10.08
CA TYR A 298 -11.02 9.32 8.96
C TYR A 298 -12.07 10.00 8.06
N TYR A 299 -13.25 9.40 7.92
CA TYR A 299 -14.32 9.93 7.08
C TYR A 299 -15.40 10.70 7.83
N SER A 300 -15.28 10.86 9.15
CA SER A 300 -16.36 11.39 9.98
C SER A 300 -15.96 12.59 10.82
N ASP A 301 -14.68 13.04 10.77
CA ASP A 301 -14.14 14.12 11.62
C ASP A 301 -14.46 13.92 13.11
N VAL A 302 -14.29 12.69 13.58
CA VAL A 302 -14.65 12.22 14.91
C VAL A 302 -13.52 11.40 15.50
N LEU A 303 -13.29 11.55 16.80
CA LEU A 303 -12.62 10.55 17.61
C LEU A 303 -13.67 9.69 18.33
N ALA A 304 -13.45 8.38 18.36
CA ALA A 304 -14.24 7.46 19.16
C ALA A 304 -13.43 7.04 20.40
N GLU A 305 -13.93 7.40 21.59
CA GLU A 305 -13.39 6.91 22.87
C GLU A 305 -14.11 5.60 23.22
N ILE A 306 -13.35 4.55 23.48
CA ILE A 306 -13.84 3.18 23.73
C ILE A 306 -13.47 2.82 25.17
N GLY A 307 -14.46 2.51 26.01
CA GLY A 307 -14.23 1.97 27.35
C GLY A 307 -13.81 0.50 27.27
N LEU A 308 -12.56 0.19 27.67
CA LEU A 308 -12.01 -1.18 27.52
C LEU A 308 -12.58 -2.21 28.51
N LYS A 309 -13.31 -1.73 29.53
CA LYS A 309 -13.93 -2.59 30.55
C LYS A 309 -15.37 -2.96 30.20
N ASP A 310 -16.12 -2.01 29.62
CA ASP A 310 -17.58 -2.10 29.43
C ASP A 310 -18.01 -2.05 27.96
N GLY A 311 -17.07 -1.85 27.03
CA GLY A 311 -17.34 -1.74 25.61
C GLY A 311 -18.09 -0.45 25.22
N SER A 312 -18.23 0.51 26.14
CA SER A 312 -18.91 1.78 25.86
C SER A 312 -18.17 2.57 24.78
N VAL A 313 -18.92 3.26 23.91
CA VAL A 313 -18.32 4.09 22.85
C VAL A 313 -18.89 5.48 22.93
N LYS A 314 -18.00 6.46 23.08
CA LYS A 314 -18.32 7.89 23.11
C LYS A 314 -17.80 8.58 21.87
N LYS A 315 -18.68 9.30 21.18
CA LYS A 315 -18.34 10.15 20.04
C LYS A 315 -17.77 11.49 20.53
N ILE A 316 -16.59 11.88 20.04
CA ILE A 316 -15.97 13.18 20.29
C ILE A 316 -15.81 13.88 18.94
N SER A 317 -16.57 14.94 18.68
CA SER A 317 -16.42 15.74 17.46
C SER A 317 -15.16 16.60 17.54
N ILE A 318 -14.36 16.58 16.47
CA ILE A 318 -13.14 17.40 16.37
C ILE A 318 -13.32 18.59 15.42
N GLY A 319 -14.56 18.90 15.07
CA GLY A 319 -14.90 19.89 14.05
C GLY A 319 -14.93 19.23 12.68
N GLY A 320 -15.34 19.96 11.67
CA GLY A 320 -15.42 19.47 10.31
C GLY A 320 -16.81 19.54 9.73
N ASN A 321 -16.91 19.15 8.47
CA ASN A 321 -18.17 19.16 7.72
C ASN A 321 -18.73 17.74 7.66
N GLU A 322 -19.82 17.50 8.35
CA GLU A 322 -20.53 16.20 8.29
C GLU A 322 -21.05 15.87 6.86
N ASN A 323 -21.15 16.88 6.00
CA ASN A 323 -21.58 16.72 4.61
C ASN A 323 -20.39 16.49 3.69
N LEU A 324 -20.09 15.24 3.39
CA LEU A 324 -19.06 14.88 2.41
C LEU A 324 -19.51 15.34 1.01
N ASN A 325 -18.62 15.99 0.26
CA ASN A 325 -18.86 16.23 -1.17
C ASN A 325 -18.82 14.90 -1.95
N GLU A 326 -19.28 14.91 -3.21
CA GLU A 326 -19.41 13.69 -4.00
C GLU A 326 -18.09 12.93 -4.20
N ALA A 327 -16.97 13.63 -4.37
CA ALA A 327 -15.67 12.98 -4.50
C ALA A 327 -15.24 12.32 -3.17
N ARG A 328 -15.50 12.98 -2.03
CA ARG A 328 -15.19 12.43 -0.70
C ARG A 328 -16.11 11.28 -0.31
N LYS A 329 -17.38 11.30 -0.75
CA LYS A 329 -18.27 10.14 -0.64
C LYS A 329 -17.76 8.97 -1.47
N GLY A 330 -17.31 9.23 -2.69
CA GLY A 330 -16.71 8.22 -3.55
C GLY A 330 -15.44 7.63 -2.96
N ASP A 331 -14.60 8.44 -2.32
CA ASP A 331 -13.43 8.01 -1.56
C ASP A 331 -13.84 7.07 -0.41
N LEU A 332 -14.83 7.46 0.40
CA LEU A 332 -15.40 6.59 1.43
C LEU A 332 -15.87 5.26 0.83
N TYR A 333 -16.70 5.28 -0.22
CA TYR A 333 -17.27 4.07 -0.82
C TYR A 333 -16.20 3.16 -1.46
N PHE A 334 -15.12 3.72 -1.95
CA PHE A 334 -13.98 2.96 -2.48
C PHE A 334 -13.25 2.19 -1.37
N HIS A 335 -13.29 2.69 -0.13
CA HIS A 335 -12.64 2.10 1.04
C HIS A 335 -13.59 1.31 1.96
N ASP A 336 -14.88 1.39 1.73
CA ASP A 336 -15.92 0.84 2.59
C ASP A 336 -16.26 -0.60 2.23
N ALA A 337 -15.85 -1.54 3.05
CA ALA A 337 -16.15 -2.96 2.88
C ALA A 337 -17.56 -3.33 3.37
N SER A 338 -18.25 -2.45 4.11
CA SER A 338 -19.66 -2.68 4.48
C SER A 338 -20.57 -2.75 3.26
N LEU A 339 -20.11 -2.24 2.11
CA LEU A 339 -20.78 -2.32 0.82
C LEU A 339 -20.59 -3.67 0.11
N CYS A 340 -19.64 -4.49 0.55
CA CYS A 340 -19.37 -5.82 0.02
C CYS A 340 -20.21 -6.88 0.73
N PHE A 341 -20.60 -7.93 0.01
CA PHE A 341 -21.17 -9.13 0.62
C PHE A 341 -20.25 -9.65 1.73
N GLN A 342 -20.81 -9.92 2.91
CA GLN A 342 -20.08 -10.36 4.11
C GLN A 342 -18.88 -9.48 4.54
N LYS A 343 -18.74 -8.26 3.99
CA LYS A 343 -17.72 -7.26 4.38
C LYS A 343 -16.26 -7.70 4.26
N TRP A 344 -15.93 -8.61 3.35
CA TRP A 344 -14.59 -9.18 3.23
C TRP A 344 -13.55 -8.25 2.61
N LEU A 345 -13.97 -7.36 1.71
CA LEU A 345 -13.07 -6.49 0.96
C LEU A 345 -13.78 -5.18 0.55
N SER A 346 -12.98 -4.20 0.19
CA SER A 346 -13.41 -3.03 -0.57
C SER A 346 -12.53 -2.84 -1.81
N CYS A 347 -12.77 -1.84 -2.64
CA CYS A 347 -11.97 -1.62 -3.85
C CYS A 347 -10.48 -1.40 -3.53
N ILE A 348 -10.18 -0.66 -2.43
CA ILE A 348 -8.80 -0.40 -2.01
C ILE A 348 -8.03 -1.67 -1.65
N THR A 349 -8.70 -2.75 -1.31
CA THR A 349 -8.05 -4.00 -0.90
C THR A 349 -7.16 -4.56 -2.01
N CYS A 350 -7.62 -4.53 -3.28
CA CYS A 350 -6.85 -4.96 -4.47
C CYS A 350 -6.21 -3.79 -5.23
N HIS A 351 -6.63 -2.56 -4.97
CA HIS A 351 -6.08 -1.36 -5.60
C HIS A 351 -5.36 -0.48 -4.58
N THR A 352 -4.28 -1.02 -4.00
CA THR A 352 -3.46 -0.35 -2.98
C THR A 352 -3.11 1.07 -3.39
N GLU A 353 -3.37 2.05 -2.49
CA GLU A 353 -3.18 3.48 -2.79
C GLU A 353 -3.92 3.95 -4.07
N VAL A 354 -5.05 3.30 -4.39
CA VAL A 354 -5.84 3.51 -5.62
C VAL A 354 -5.02 3.22 -6.89
N ARG A 355 -4.03 2.33 -6.78
CA ARG A 355 -3.14 1.90 -7.87
C ARG A 355 -3.24 0.38 -8.06
N SER A 356 -2.17 -0.34 -7.80
CA SER A 356 -2.03 -1.78 -7.99
C SER A 356 -1.50 -2.42 -6.71
N ASP A 357 -1.95 -3.63 -6.42
CA ASP A 357 -1.42 -4.48 -5.35
C ASP A 357 -0.21 -5.34 -5.78
N ALA A 358 0.19 -5.24 -7.05
CA ALA A 358 1.26 -6.02 -7.66
C ALA A 358 1.01 -7.55 -7.69
N LEU A 359 -0.25 -7.97 -7.63
CA LEU A 359 -0.67 -9.38 -7.69
C LEU A 359 -1.40 -9.70 -9.01
N ASN A 360 -1.34 -10.97 -9.39
CA ASN A 360 -2.02 -11.50 -10.55
C ASN A 360 -3.35 -12.15 -10.17
N TRP A 361 -4.45 -11.55 -10.58
CA TRP A 361 -5.79 -12.02 -10.29
C TRP A 361 -6.45 -12.67 -11.50
N ASP A 362 -7.03 -13.86 -11.29
CA ASP A 362 -7.97 -14.44 -12.23
C ASP A 362 -9.40 -14.21 -11.75
N LEU A 363 -10.02 -13.16 -12.26
CA LEU A 363 -11.40 -12.81 -11.95
C LEU A 363 -12.37 -13.09 -13.11
N LEU A 364 -11.96 -13.91 -14.08
CA LEU A 364 -12.76 -14.33 -15.26
C LEU A 364 -13.47 -13.16 -15.99
N ASN A 365 -12.96 -11.93 -15.85
CA ASN A 365 -13.58 -10.72 -16.38
C ASN A 365 -13.70 -10.71 -17.91
N ASP A 366 -12.81 -11.41 -18.59
CA ASP A 366 -12.74 -11.55 -20.04
C ASP A 366 -13.19 -12.94 -20.53
N GLY A 367 -13.64 -13.80 -19.61
CA GLY A 367 -14.08 -15.16 -19.91
C GLY A 367 -12.92 -16.17 -20.07
N ILE A 368 -11.68 -15.74 -19.84
CA ILE A 368 -10.48 -16.58 -19.93
C ILE A 368 -9.90 -16.75 -18.53
N GLY A 369 -9.74 -17.98 -18.08
CA GLY A 369 -9.16 -18.33 -16.79
C GLY A 369 -7.64 -18.14 -16.78
N ASN A 370 -7.18 -16.88 -16.79
CA ASN A 370 -5.77 -16.54 -16.83
C ASN A 370 -5.47 -15.33 -15.94
N PRO A 371 -4.60 -15.48 -14.91
CA PRO A 371 -4.26 -14.41 -13.98
C PRO A 371 -3.64 -13.20 -14.66
N LYS A 372 -4.05 -12.00 -14.23
CA LYS A 372 -3.59 -10.72 -14.75
C LYS A 372 -3.32 -9.73 -13.63
N GLN A 373 -2.33 -8.88 -13.81
CA GLN A 373 -2.01 -7.79 -12.91
C GLN A 373 -3.22 -6.87 -12.66
N SER A 374 -3.41 -6.44 -11.42
CA SER A 374 -4.34 -5.35 -11.12
C SER A 374 -3.84 -4.05 -11.74
N LYS A 375 -4.73 -3.29 -12.41
CA LYS A 375 -4.38 -1.99 -13.04
C LYS A 375 -4.49 -0.85 -12.03
N SER A 376 -3.65 0.16 -12.21
CA SER A 376 -3.81 1.47 -11.56
C SER A 376 -5.16 2.09 -11.94
N MET A 377 -5.82 2.72 -10.97
CA MET A 377 -7.05 3.48 -11.19
C MET A 377 -6.78 4.91 -11.67
N LEU A 378 -5.50 5.37 -11.59
CA LEU A 378 -5.13 6.71 -12.05
C LEU A 378 -5.46 6.88 -13.53
N PHE A 379 -6.20 7.94 -13.83
CA PHE A 379 -6.67 8.28 -15.18
C PHE A 379 -7.57 7.25 -15.87
N ALA A 380 -7.99 6.17 -15.21
CA ALA A 380 -8.82 5.13 -15.82
C ALA A 380 -10.11 5.69 -16.46
N HIS A 381 -10.68 6.79 -15.93
CA HIS A 381 -11.86 7.45 -16.49
C HIS A 381 -11.56 8.31 -17.73
N PHE A 382 -10.29 8.59 -18.01
CA PHE A 382 -9.85 9.41 -19.13
C PHE A 382 -9.16 8.61 -20.24
N THR A 383 -8.88 7.33 -19.99
CA THR A 383 -8.14 6.44 -20.89
C THR A 383 -8.94 5.16 -21.19
N PRO A 384 -10.11 5.26 -21.84
CA PRO A 384 -10.83 4.08 -22.30
C PRO A 384 -10.09 3.38 -23.46
N PRO A 385 -10.30 2.06 -23.64
CA PRO A 385 -11.09 1.14 -22.86
C PRO A 385 -10.44 0.75 -21.52
N SER A 386 -11.17 0.06 -20.64
CA SER A 386 -10.67 -0.35 -19.34
C SER A 386 -10.39 -1.84 -19.27
N MET A 387 -9.55 -2.26 -18.30
CA MET A 387 -8.95 -3.57 -18.10
C MET A 387 -7.77 -3.82 -19.06
N ILE A 388 -6.86 -4.71 -18.70
CA ILE A 388 -5.69 -5.05 -19.52
C ILE A 388 -6.10 -5.58 -20.89
N THR A 389 -7.17 -6.37 -20.94
CA THR A 389 -7.73 -6.95 -22.18
C THR A 389 -8.76 -6.05 -22.87
N ALA A 390 -8.95 -4.81 -22.37
CA ALA A 390 -9.92 -3.85 -22.92
C ALA A 390 -11.38 -4.38 -22.96
N VAL A 391 -11.71 -5.30 -22.08
CA VAL A 391 -13.01 -5.99 -22.05
C VAL A 391 -14.16 -5.09 -21.57
N ARG A 392 -13.85 -3.94 -20.99
CA ARG A 392 -14.85 -2.93 -20.58
C ARG A 392 -14.63 -1.65 -21.39
N LYS A 393 -15.72 -1.12 -21.95
CA LYS A 393 -15.64 0.07 -22.81
C LYS A 393 -15.22 1.35 -22.07
N SER A 394 -15.37 1.39 -20.74
CA SER A 394 -14.97 2.53 -19.91
C SER A 394 -14.81 2.13 -18.43
N ALA A 395 -14.12 2.96 -17.66
CA ALA A 395 -13.98 2.78 -16.21
C ALA A 395 -15.35 2.83 -15.47
N ASN A 396 -16.28 3.66 -15.93
CA ASN A 396 -17.64 3.68 -15.36
C ASN A 396 -18.29 2.29 -15.43
N VAL A 397 -18.17 1.59 -16.56
CA VAL A 397 -18.67 0.22 -16.70
C VAL A 397 -17.89 -0.72 -15.78
N ALA A 398 -16.58 -0.56 -15.68
CA ALA A 398 -15.74 -1.41 -14.83
C ALA A 398 -16.09 -1.28 -13.34
N VAL A 399 -16.35 -0.06 -12.84
CA VAL A 399 -16.81 0.19 -11.46
C VAL A 399 -18.09 -0.59 -11.14
N ARG A 400 -19.13 -0.48 -12.00
CA ARG A 400 -20.39 -1.20 -11.78
C ARG A 400 -20.21 -2.71 -11.82
N LYS A 401 -19.35 -3.20 -12.70
CA LYS A 401 -19.05 -4.63 -12.78
C LYS A 401 -18.22 -5.11 -11.60
N GLY A 402 -17.31 -4.30 -11.05
CA GLY A 402 -16.60 -4.57 -9.80
C GLY A 402 -17.56 -4.71 -8.62
N ILE A 403 -18.51 -3.78 -8.46
CA ILE A 403 -19.54 -3.85 -7.42
C ILE A 403 -20.37 -5.13 -7.59
N GLN A 404 -20.80 -5.45 -8.81
CA GLN A 404 -21.68 -6.59 -9.07
C GLN A 404 -20.98 -7.95 -8.93
N TYR A 405 -19.75 -8.10 -9.43
CA TYR A 405 -19.10 -9.41 -9.61
C TYR A 405 -17.88 -9.65 -8.74
N ILE A 406 -17.36 -8.60 -8.06
CA ILE A 406 -16.25 -8.73 -7.11
C ILE A 406 -16.73 -8.49 -5.67
N GLN A 407 -17.58 -7.47 -5.46
CA GLN A 407 -18.19 -7.23 -4.16
C GLN A 407 -19.51 -7.99 -3.94
N PHE A 408 -20.03 -8.66 -4.97
CA PHE A 408 -21.29 -9.44 -4.95
C PHE A 408 -22.47 -8.68 -4.34
N THR A 409 -22.61 -7.42 -4.72
CA THR A 409 -23.67 -6.55 -4.20
C THR A 409 -24.30 -5.72 -5.31
N ARG A 410 -25.44 -5.12 -5.01
CA ARG A 410 -26.10 -4.12 -5.86
C ARG A 410 -26.26 -2.84 -5.07
N ARG A 411 -25.82 -1.74 -5.66
CA ARG A 411 -25.85 -0.43 -5.03
C ARG A 411 -26.65 0.56 -5.88
N PRO A 412 -27.25 1.61 -5.26
CA PRO A 412 -27.81 2.73 -6.01
C PRO A 412 -26.80 3.31 -7.00
N GLU A 413 -27.26 3.72 -8.16
CA GLU A 413 -26.38 4.32 -9.19
C GLU A 413 -25.66 5.58 -8.70
N ALA A 414 -26.23 6.30 -7.74
CA ALA A 414 -25.60 7.45 -7.09
C ALA A 414 -24.26 7.08 -6.42
N ASP A 415 -24.17 5.92 -5.78
CA ASP A 415 -22.95 5.46 -5.12
C ASP A 415 -21.86 5.17 -6.17
N SER A 416 -22.22 4.53 -7.27
CA SER A 416 -21.29 4.30 -8.40
C SER A 416 -20.80 5.61 -9.01
N LYS A 417 -21.70 6.62 -9.16
CA LYS A 417 -21.32 7.95 -9.66
C LYS A 417 -20.40 8.69 -8.69
N ALA A 418 -20.59 8.54 -7.39
CA ALA A 418 -19.68 9.10 -6.40
C ALA A 418 -18.27 8.47 -6.51
N ILE A 419 -18.17 7.15 -6.65
CA ILE A 419 -16.90 6.45 -6.92
C ILE A 419 -16.27 6.94 -8.22
N ASP A 420 -17.03 7.07 -9.31
CA ASP A 420 -16.54 7.64 -10.58
C ASP A 420 -15.96 9.04 -10.37
N LYS A 421 -16.66 9.89 -9.59
CA LYS A 421 -16.20 11.25 -9.29
C LYS A 421 -14.90 11.26 -8.50
N TYR A 422 -14.76 10.38 -7.52
CA TYR A 422 -13.52 10.19 -6.78
C TYR A 422 -12.37 9.78 -7.69
N LEU A 423 -12.55 8.70 -8.46
CA LEU A 423 -11.51 8.18 -9.37
C LEU A 423 -11.10 9.19 -10.43
N SER A 424 -12.04 10.01 -10.93
CA SER A 424 -11.76 11.11 -11.86
C SER A 424 -11.02 12.28 -11.20
N SER A 425 -11.07 12.41 -9.88
CA SER A 425 -10.37 13.46 -9.13
C SER A 425 -8.92 13.12 -8.79
N LEU A 426 -8.48 11.89 -9.02
CA LEU A 426 -7.12 11.44 -8.71
C LEU A 426 -6.08 12.29 -9.47
N ARG A 427 -4.97 12.54 -8.79
CA ARG A 427 -3.83 13.25 -9.38
C ARG A 427 -2.59 12.37 -9.29
N PRO A 428 -1.68 12.46 -10.27
CA PRO A 428 -0.42 11.75 -10.20
C PRO A 428 0.47 12.37 -9.12
N VAL A 429 1.29 11.51 -8.52
CA VAL A 429 2.39 11.92 -7.65
C VAL A 429 3.64 12.10 -8.52
N GLU A 430 4.42 13.14 -8.26
CA GLU A 430 5.71 13.32 -8.94
C GLU A 430 6.61 12.12 -8.70
N SER A 431 7.42 11.76 -9.69
CA SER A 431 8.34 10.63 -9.56
C SER A 431 9.47 10.95 -8.57
N PRO A 432 9.84 9.99 -7.69
CA PRO A 432 11.01 10.16 -6.82
C PRO A 432 12.35 10.16 -7.58
N HIS A 433 12.34 9.84 -8.88
CA HIS A 433 13.53 9.85 -9.74
C HIS A 433 13.83 11.20 -10.36
N LEU A 434 12.97 12.21 -10.20
CA LEU A 434 13.25 13.58 -10.62
C LEU A 434 14.43 14.17 -9.82
N LYS A 435 15.25 14.97 -10.48
CA LYS A 435 16.35 15.70 -9.85
C LYS A 435 15.92 17.16 -9.65
N ASN A 436 15.62 17.52 -8.40
CA ASN A 436 15.10 18.87 -8.07
C ASN A 436 13.83 19.25 -8.87
N GLY A 437 12.99 18.27 -9.16
CA GLY A 437 11.78 18.45 -9.95
C GLY A 437 11.99 18.49 -11.47
N ASP A 438 13.20 18.27 -11.98
CA ASP A 438 13.54 18.23 -13.41
C ASP A 438 13.99 16.83 -13.85
N LEU A 439 14.07 16.62 -15.17
CA LEU A 439 14.59 15.39 -15.74
C LEU A 439 16.07 15.23 -15.39
N THR A 440 16.52 13.98 -15.32
CA THR A 440 17.95 13.67 -15.27
C THR A 440 18.53 13.67 -16.68
N ASP A 441 19.85 13.82 -16.82
CA ASP A 441 20.54 13.73 -18.10
C ASP A 441 20.25 12.39 -18.82
N ALA A 442 20.12 11.29 -18.07
CA ALA A 442 19.72 9.98 -18.60
C ALA A 442 18.31 10.02 -19.19
N ALA A 443 17.37 10.65 -18.49
CA ALA A 443 16.00 10.77 -18.98
C ALA A 443 15.87 11.72 -20.18
N GLU A 444 16.70 12.74 -20.28
CA GLU A 444 16.76 13.60 -21.47
C GLU A 444 17.23 12.82 -22.70
N ARG A 445 18.29 12.01 -22.58
CA ARG A 445 18.70 11.10 -23.66
C ARG A 445 17.63 10.06 -23.95
N GLY A 446 17.00 9.49 -22.90
CA GLY A 446 15.90 8.54 -23.02
C GLY A 446 14.68 9.08 -23.78
N ALA A 447 14.42 10.39 -23.71
CA ALA A 447 13.36 11.02 -24.51
C ALA A 447 13.66 10.96 -26.02
N VAL A 448 14.92 11.05 -26.41
CA VAL A 448 15.34 10.87 -27.81
C VAL A 448 15.15 9.42 -28.24
N VAL A 449 15.62 8.49 -27.39
CA VAL A 449 15.47 7.03 -27.64
C VAL A 449 13.98 6.64 -27.72
N PHE A 450 13.10 7.27 -26.93
CA PHE A 450 11.66 7.01 -26.98
C PHE A 450 11.03 7.33 -28.35
N GLU A 451 11.46 8.40 -28.98
CA GLU A 451 11.02 8.76 -30.34
C GLU A 451 11.69 7.84 -31.41
N GLU A 452 13.00 7.57 -31.26
CA GLU A 452 13.76 6.70 -32.17
C GLU A 452 13.20 5.27 -32.19
N ALA A 453 12.93 4.70 -31.00
CA ALA A 453 12.32 3.39 -30.83
C ALA A 453 10.82 3.37 -31.20
N LYS A 454 10.25 4.49 -31.62
CA LYS A 454 8.86 4.65 -32.05
C LYS A 454 7.82 4.34 -30.97
N CYS A 455 8.17 4.49 -29.70
CA CYS A 455 7.26 4.29 -28.57
C CYS A 455 6.08 5.32 -28.62
N SER A 456 6.36 6.53 -29.08
CA SER A 456 5.38 7.63 -29.23
C SER A 456 4.25 7.34 -30.24
N ARG A 457 4.35 6.29 -31.05
CA ARG A 457 3.25 5.88 -31.97
C ARG A 457 2.00 5.40 -31.22
N CYS A 458 2.21 4.72 -30.09
CA CYS A 458 1.14 4.21 -29.24
C CYS A 458 1.05 4.99 -27.93
N HIS A 459 2.21 5.27 -27.31
CA HIS A 459 2.28 6.06 -26.06
C HIS A 459 2.36 7.55 -26.38
N THR A 460 1.22 8.14 -26.73
CA THR A 460 1.08 9.52 -27.23
C THR A 460 0.07 10.33 -26.43
N GLY A 461 0.03 11.65 -26.66
CA GLY A 461 -0.92 12.56 -26.04
C GLY A 461 -0.68 12.80 -24.56
N GLU A 462 -1.65 13.43 -23.91
CA GLU A 462 -1.57 13.86 -22.51
C GLU A 462 -1.34 12.68 -21.53
N TYR A 463 -1.94 11.53 -21.82
CA TYR A 463 -1.89 10.36 -20.97
C TYR A 463 -0.89 9.30 -21.44
N TYR A 464 -0.09 9.55 -22.47
CA TYR A 464 0.82 8.56 -23.07
C TYR A 464 0.11 7.25 -23.44
N THR A 465 -1.04 7.36 -24.10
CA THR A 465 -1.79 6.23 -24.66
C THR A 465 -2.60 6.70 -25.85
N ASP A 466 -2.69 5.89 -26.89
CA ASP A 466 -3.56 6.12 -28.03
C ASP A 466 -4.98 5.55 -27.81
N MET A 467 -5.24 4.96 -26.63
CA MET A 467 -6.53 4.38 -26.24
C MET A 467 -6.99 3.26 -27.21
N LYS A 468 -6.03 2.54 -27.77
CA LYS A 468 -6.27 1.42 -28.70
C LYS A 468 -5.66 0.14 -28.14
N ARG A 469 -5.91 -0.95 -28.85
CA ARG A 469 -5.34 -2.25 -28.56
C ARG A 469 -4.30 -2.62 -29.60
N HIS A 470 -3.18 -3.19 -29.14
CA HIS A 470 -2.09 -3.63 -29.99
C HIS A 470 -1.59 -5.01 -29.59
N ASP A 471 -1.34 -5.88 -30.58
CA ASP A 471 -0.58 -7.09 -30.37
C ASP A 471 0.92 -6.76 -30.45
N VAL A 472 1.49 -6.54 -29.28
CA VAL A 472 2.93 -6.22 -29.12
C VAL A 472 3.79 -7.47 -28.88
N GLY A 473 3.27 -8.65 -29.16
CA GLY A 473 4.01 -9.91 -29.07
C GLY A 473 4.29 -10.40 -27.65
N THR A 474 3.65 -9.81 -26.65
CA THR A 474 3.87 -10.16 -25.24
C THR A 474 2.86 -11.16 -24.70
N GLY A 475 1.83 -11.53 -25.44
CA GLY A 475 0.88 -12.56 -25.06
C GLY A 475 1.51 -13.96 -25.09
N LEU A 476 1.23 -14.76 -24.06
CA LEU A 476 1.63 -16.16 -23.93
C LEU A 476 0.38 -17.03 -23.92
N GLU A 477 0.53 -18.30 -24.25
CA GLU A 477 -0.54 -19.32 -24.21
C GLU A 477 -1.83 -18.80 -24.87
N GLU A 478 -2.93 -18.71 -24.16
CA GLU A 478 -4.23 -18.26 -24.64
C GLU A 478 -4.23 -16.82 -25.15
N TYR A 479 -3.26 -16.01 -24.72
CA TYR A 479 -3.08 -14.63 -25.18
C TYR A 479 -2.08 -14.48 -26.33
N LYS A 480 -1.59 -15.57 -26.91
CA LYS A 480 -0.68 -15.50 -28.08
C LYS A 480 -1.38 -14.79 -29.25
N GLY A 481 -0.79 -13.66 -29.66
CA GLY A 481 -1.38 -12.82 -30.71
C GLY A 481 -2.52 -11.91 -30.23
N PHE A 482 -2.75 -11.82 -28.93
CA PHE A 482 -3.80 -10.98 -28.38
C PHE A 482 -3.38 -9.50 -28.38
N ALA A 483 -4.34 -8.63 -28.73
CA ALA A 483 -4.16 -7.18 -28.70
C ALA A 483 -4.58 -6.64 -27.33
N PHE A 484 -3.59 -6.21 -26.53
CA PHE A 484 -3.80 -5.59 -25.23
C PHE A 484 -4.08 -4.09 -25.34
N ASP A 485 -4.76 -3.54 -24.34
CA ASP A 485 -4.94 -2.10 -24.16
C ASP A 485 -3.58 -1.39 -23.98
N THR A 486 -3.37 -0.28 -24.68
CA THR A 486 -2.20 0.58 -24.48
C THR A 486 -2.31 1.29 -23.12
N PRO A 487 -1.53 0.92 -22.10
CA PRO A 487 -1.63 1.55 -20.80
C PRO A 487 -1.06 2.98 -20.82
N THR A 488 -1.58 3.85 -19.96
CA THR A 488 -0.91 5.12 -19.67
C THR A 488 0.47 4.88 -19.08
N LEU A 489 1.46 5.71 -19.46
CA LEU A 489 2.78 5.71 -18.81
C LEU A 489 2.85 6.67 -17.62
N ARG A 490 1.78 7.41 -17.34
CA ARG A 490 1.74 8.30 -16.19
C ARG A 490 1.86 7.53 -14.89
N GLU A 491 2.84 7.91 -14.08
CA GLU A 491 3.12 7.27 -12.78
C GLU A 491 3.47 5.76 -12.90
N VAL A 492 3.97 5.33 -14.07
CA VAL A 492 4.33 3.93 -14.32
C VAL A 492 5.42 3.43 -13.37
N TRP A 493 6.29 4.30 -12.87
CA TRP A 493 7.38 4.01 -11.95
C TRP A 493 6.95 3.26 -10.67
N ARG A 494 5.68 3.37 -10.24
CA ARG A 494 5.18 2.69 -9.02
C ARG A 494 4.31 1.47 -9.31
N THR A 495 4.07 1.11 -10.57
CA THR A 495 3.14 0.03 -10.94
C THR A 495 3.82 -1.28 -11.33
N ALA A 496 5.12 -1.42 -11.09
CA ALA A 496 5.83 -2.68 -11.26
C ALA A 496 5.17 -3.82 -10.43
N PRO A 497 5.23 -5.09 -10.89
CA PRO A 497 5.85 -5.57 -12.13
C PRO A 497 5.00 -5.27 -13.39
N TYR A 498 5.61 -5.39 -14.56
CA TYR A 498 5.02 -5.00 -15.85
C TYR A 498 4.60 -6.19 -16.70
N LEU A 499 3.91 -5.90 -17.81
CA LEU A 499 3.15 -6.80 -18.67
C LEU A 499 1.87 -7.29 -17.99
N TYR A 500 1.02 -7.99 -18.78
CA TYR A 500 -0.28 -8.43 -18.28
C TYR A 500 -0.19 -9.41 -17.10
N ASP A 501 0.89 -10.17 -17.04
CA ASP A 501 1.17 -11.21 -16.05
C ASP A 501 2.29 -10.84 -15.06
N GLY A 502 2.81 -9.63 -15.12
CA GLY A 502 3.82 -9.14 -14.17
C GLY A 502 5.21 -9.76 -14.31
N ARG A 503 5.52 -10.48 -15.41
CA ARG A 503 6.81 -11.18 -15.54
C ARG A 503 8.03 -10.28 -15.76
N ALA A 504 7.83 -9.01 -16.12
CA ALA A 504 8.90 -8.03 -16.22
C ALA A 504 9.01 -7.22 -14.95
N ARG A 505 10.14 -7.26 -14.27
CA ARG A 505 10.38 -6.55 -12.99
C ARG A 505 10.57 -5.07 -13.19
N THR A 506 11.22 -4.70 -14.29
CA THR A 506 11.55 -3.32 -14.65
C THR A 506 11.12 -3.04 -16.10
N ILE A 507 11.09 -1.77 -16.48
CA ILE A 507 10.89 -1.37 -17.89
C ILE A 507 12.05 -1.88 -18.75
N PHE A 508 13.30 -1.83 -18.21
CA PHE A 508 14.46 -2.40 -18.87
C PHE A 508 14.26 -3.89 -19.17
N ASP A 509 13.81 -4.68 -18.18
CA ASP A 509 13.53 -6.12 -18.39
C ASP A 509 12.48 -6.34 -19.49
N MET A 510 11.42 -5.55 -19.49
CA MET A 510 10.37 -5.62 -20.49
C MET A 510 10.92 -5.38 -21.91
N LEU A 511 11.71 -4.34 -22.09
CA LEU A 511 12.31 -3.97 -23.37
C LEU A 511 13.37 -4.97 -23.81
N LYS A 512 14.25 -5.40 -22.89
CA LYS A 512 15.39 -6.27 -23.20
C LYS A 512 15.00 -7.72 -23.46
N PHE A 513 14.13 -8.28 -22.62
CA PHE A 513 13.87 -9.73 -22.61
C PHE A 513 12.50 -10.11 -23.19
N HIS A 514 11.55 -9.17 -23.25
CA HIS A 514 10.18 -9.47 -23.65
C HIS A 514 9.72 -8.77 -24.94
N ASN A 515 10.51 -7.86 -25.51
CA ASN A 515 10.25 -7.28 -26.83
C ASN A 515 10.88 -8.11 -27.96
N LYS A 516 10.25 -9.22 -28.30
CA LYS A 516 10.74 -10.10 -29.35
C LYS A 516 10.31 -9.60 -30.74
N GLY A 517 11.31 -9.43 -31.64
CA GLY A 517 11.08 -9.04 -33.02
C GLY A 517 10.54 -7.60 -33.18
N ASP A 518 10.92 -6.72 -32.30
CA ASP A 518 10.58 -5.28 -32.34
C ASP A 518 9.06 -5.00 -32.44
N ARG A 519 8.26 -5.85 -31.81
CA ARG A 519 6.80 -5.70 -31.82
C ARG A 519 6.30 -4.69 -30.79
N HIS A 520 7.06 -4.42 -29.72
CA HIS A 520 6.78 -3.42 -28.71
C HIS A 520 7.80 -2.26 -28.77
N GLY A 521 7.82 -1.56 -29.89
CA GLY A 521 8.85 -0.58 -30.24
C GLY A 521 10.08 -1.23 -30.90
N VAL A 522 10.85 -0.45 -31.63
CA VAL A 522 12.05 -0.91 -32.35
C VAL A 522 13.25 -0.75 -31.44
N THR A 523 13.65 -1.83 -30.76
CA THR A 523 14.71 -1.80 -29.74
C THR A 523 15.91 -2.69 -30.04
N SER A 524 15.87 -3.51 -31.11
CA SER A 524 16.92 -4.49 -31.42
C SER A 524 18.29 -3.86 -31.76
N HIS A 525 18.32 -2.61 -32.17
CA HIS A 525 19.54 -1.83 -32.48
C HIS A 525 20.09 -1.06 -31.29
N LEU A 526 19.33 -0.94 -30.20
CA LEU A 526 19.69 -0.15 -29.03
C LEU A 526 20.67 -0.89 -28.13
N THR A 527 21.58 -0.13 -27.53
CA THR A 527 22.48 -0.64 -26.48
C THR A 527 21.75 -0.77 -25.13
N ASP A 528 22.38 -1.44 -24.18
CA ASP A 528 21.84 -1.52 -22.81
C ASP A 528 21.80 -0.14 -22.13
N ASP A 529 22.72 0.76 -22.46
CA ASP A 529 22.72 2.12 -21.95
C ASP A 529 21.55 2.91 -22.53
N ASP A 530 21.25 2.77 -23.84
CA ASP A 530 20.07 3.40 -24.46
C ASP A 530 18.77 2.89 -23.82
N LEU A 531 18.68 1.59 -23.53
CA LEU A 531 17.52 1.00 -22.86
C LEU A 531 17.36 1.51 -21.41
N ARG A 532 18.48 1.74 -20.70
CA ARG A 532 18.45 2.35 -19.34
C ARG A 532 18.06 3.82 -19.38
N ASP A 533 18.54 4.57 -20.36
CA ASP A 533 18.14 5.96 -20.57
C ASP A 533 16.64 6.03 -20.92
N LEU A 534 16.14 5.12 -21.76
CA LEU A 534 14.72 5.00 -22.08
C LEU A 534 13.87 4.67 -20.82
N GLU A 535 14.31 3.71 -19.98
CA GLU A 535 13.67 3.40 -18.71
C GLU A 535 13.66 4.62 -17.79
N ALA A 536 14.76 5.37 -17.70
CA ALA A 536 14.82 6.59 -16.91
C ALA A 536 13.80 7.63 -17.38
N PHE A 537 13.63 7.82 -18.69
CA PHE A 537 12.62 8.70 -19.24
C PHE A 537 11.20 8.23 -18.93
N VAL A 538 10.88 6.95 -19.17
CA VAL A 538 9.55 6.37 -18.94
C VAL A 538 9.16 6.49 -17.46
N ASN A 539 10.09 6.30 -16.53
CA ASN A 539 9.86 6.47 -15.10
C ASN A 539 9.65 7.95 -14.68
N LEU A 540 9.90 8.91 -15.57
CA LEU A 540 9.74 10.34 -15.31
C LEU A 540 8.60 11.00 -16.12
N THR A 541 7.77 10.23 -16.83
CA THR A 541 6.64 10.73 -17.63
C THR A 541 5.59 11.40 -16.74
N TYR A 542 5.86 12.66 -16.36
CA TYR A 542 5.02 13.41 -15.41
C TYR A 542 4.18 14.50 -16.08
N SER A 543 4.74 15.33 -16.93
CA SER A 543 4.05 16.49 -17.52
C SER A 543 4.46 16.77 -18.97
N MET A 544 3.46 16.93 -19.86
CA MET A 544 3.70 17.36 -21.25
C MET A 544 4.34 18.75 -21.36
N GLU A 545 4.08 19.66 -20.40
CA GLU A 545 4.67 21.00 -20.43
C GLU A 545 6.20 20.97 -20.28
N LYS A 546 6.72 20.12 -19.41
CA LYS A 546 8.19 19.96 -19.26
C LYS A 546 8.81 19.29 -20.48
N ILE A 547 8.09 18.35 -21.12
CA ILE A 547 8.55 17.65 -22.34
C ILE A 547 8.41 18.54 -23.58
N ALA A 548 7.44 19.45 -23.64
CA ALA A 548 7.35 20.44 -24.73
C ALA A 548 8.58 21.36 -24.77
N LYS A 549 9.18 21.65 -23.59
CA LYS A 549 10.48 22.36 -23.54
C LYS A 549 11.60 21.53 -24.17
N ILE A 550 11.62 20.20 -23.97
CA ILE A 550 12.62 19.31 -24.59
C ILE A 550 12.40 19.21 -26.11
N LYS A 551 11.15 19.07 -26.57
CA LYS A 551 10.84 19.08 -28.01
C LYS A 551 11.25 20.40 -28.68
N PHE A 552 11.14 21.49 -27.95
CA PHE A 552 11.60 22.79 -28.45
C PHE A 552 13.14 22.90 -28.54
N ILE A 553 13.84 22.28 -27.58
CA ILE A 553 15.31 22.19 -27.59
C ILE A 553 15.81 21.28 -28.73
N LEU A 554 15.15 20.11 -28.93
CA LEU A 554 15.48 19.16 -30.00
C LEU A 554 15.11 19.64 -31.42
N LEU A 555 14.25 20.64 -31.55
CA LEU A 555 13.95 21.30 -32.84
C LEU A 555 14.93 22.43 -33.19
N ILE A 556 15.77 22.84 -32.26
CA ILE A 556 16.74 23.94 -32.43
C ILE A 556 18.18 23.40 -32.61
N CYS A 557 18.46 22.15 -32.26
CA CYS A 557 19.68 21.41 -32.53
C CYS A 557 19.53 20.51 -33.76
#